data_9578c790bb153b59fd20ba62e5455391
#
_entry.id   9578c790bb153b59fd20ba62e5455391
#
_cell.length_a   1.000
_cell.length_b   1.000
_cell.length_c   1.000
_cell.angle_alpha   90.00
_cell.angle_beta   90.00
_cell.angle_gamma   90.00
#
_symmetry.space_group_name_H-M   'P 1'
#
loop_
_entity.id
_entity.type
_entity.pdbx_description
1 polymer ?
#
loop_
_entity_poly.entity_id
_entity_poly.type
_entity_poly.pdbx_seq_one_letter_code
_entity_poly.pdbx_strand_id
1 'polypeptide(L)'
;MRFNTHHNTITIRTIAVIAMVWLCNAFSCAQEFKAKFTINHSAVQIADQGIFDKLKETLEEFFNNRQWTNLQFKENERITANFNLKIQKFSQETNTWGCIATIQAIRPVYNSSYTTTIYNNTDQNFDFQFSQFDQIEFNEETIDNQLTALLAYYAYLLIGLDLDTFSPNGGEEVLQRCMNLTNNAQNLDYPGWKAFDNSRNRFAIINDYLDGAMAPFRQLQYNYYRKGLDEMANNVERGRTEITTAIEENLKKAHEDRPLSMLPQIWTDYKKEEIANIYKGKGTQKEKESVYDILFSINASQNNTWEKIKQ
;
A
#
# COMPACT_ATOMS: atom_id res chain seq x y z
N MET A 1 28.21 60.06 29.05
CA MET A 1 28.21 58.98 28.07
C MET A 1 26.95 58.12 28.27
N ARG A 2 25.91 58.31 27.45
CA ARG A 2 24.74 57.43 27.43
C ARG A 2 24.95 56.44 26.27
N PHE A 3 25.24 55.24 26.61
CA PHE A 3 25.38 54.15 25.61
C PHE A 3 24.02 53.67 25.12
N ASN A 4 23.93 53.52 23.84
CA ASN A 4 22.78 53.20 23.00
C ASN A 4 22.29 51.75 23.25
N THR A 5 21.37 51.55 24.19
CA THR A 5 20.78 50.24 24.52
C THR A 5 19.65 49.82 23.56
N HIS A 6 19.23 50.73 22.67
CA HIS A 6 18.11 50.46 21.75
C HIS A 6 18.48 49.63 20.48
N HIS A 7 19.74 49.63 20.05
CA HIS A 7 20.16 48.87 18.86
C HIS A 7 20.28 47.36 19.13
N ASN A 8 20.70 46.97 20.35
CA ASN A 8 20.89 45.55 20.69
C ASN A 8 19.56 44.81 20.88
N THR A 9 18.50 45.47 21.33
CA THR A 9 17.20 44.82 21.54
C THR A 9 16.46 44.55 20.24
N ILE A 10 16.63 45.36 19.18
CA ILE A 10 16.03 45.14 17.87
C ILE A 10 16.73 43.95 17.16
N THR A 11 18.06 43.90 17.22
CA THR A 11 18.85 42.77 16.62
C THR A 11 18.54 41.43 17.27
N ILE A 12 18.40 41.39 18.62
CA ILE A 12 18.08 40.15 19.34
C ILE A 12 16.64 39.68 18.99
N ARG A 13 15.68 40.60 18.87
CA ARG A 13 14.30 40.25 18.47
C ARG A 13 14.23 39.76 17.04
N THR A 14 15.00 40.35 16.12
CA THR A 14 15.06 39.92 14.72
C THR A 14 15.72 38.52 14.58
N ILE A 15 16.79 38.27 15.34
CA ILE A 15 17.44 36.96 15.39
C ILE A 15 16.51 35.89 16.00
N ALA A 16 15.77 36.23 17.05
CA ALA A 16 14.79 35.34 17.69
C ALA A 16 13.63 35.00 16.74
N VAL A 17 13.13 35.96 15.96
CA VAL A 17 12.07 35.74 14.96
C VAL A 17 12.59 34.88 13.81
N ILE A 18 13.81 35.13 13.33
CA ILE A 18 14.46 34.31 12.28
C ILE A 18 14.69 32.88 12.79
N ALA A 19 15.18 32.71 14.02
CA ALA A 19 15.35 31.40 14.64
C ALA A 19 14.01 30.67 14.83
N MET A 20 12.93 31.37 15.20
CA MET A 20 11.59 30.81 15.34
C MET A 20 10.99 30.39 13.99
N VAL A 21 11.23 31.15 12.92
CA VAL A 21 10.83 30.78 11.54
C VAL A 21 11.63 29.57 11.04
N TRP A 22 12.91 29.45 11.40
CA TRP A 22 13.72 28.27 11.08
C TRP A 22 13.29 27.03 11.86
N LEU A 23 12.91 27.18 13.12
CA LEU A 23 12.35 26.08 13.93
C LEU A 23 10.98 25.60 13.43
N CYS A 24 10.14 26.48 12.91
CA CYS A 24 8.83 26.10 12.34
C CYS A 24 8.98 25.28 11.03
N ASN A 25 10.06 25.43 10.27
CA ASN A 25 10.30 24.62 9.08
C ASN A 25 10.89 23.22 9.38
N ALA A 26 11.33 22.96 10.63
CA ALA A 26 11.88 21.66 11.02
C ALA A 26 10.81 20.59 11.33
N PHE A 27 9.54 20.97 11.46
CA PHE A 27 8.41 20.04 11.65
C PHE A 27 7.62 19.82 10.35
N SER A 28 8.32 19.65 9.21
CA SER A 28 7.67 18.99 8.09
C SER A 28 7.54 17.52 8.45
N CYS A 29 6.43 17.13 9.10
CA CYS A 29 6.10 15.72 9.28
C CYS A 29 6.18 15.06 7.91
N ALA A 30 7.11 14.13 7.76
CA ALA A 30 7.22 13.31 6.58
C ALA A 30 6.01 12.37 6.56
N GLN A 31 4.94 12.80 5.91
CA GLN A 31 3.73 12.00 5.71
C GLN A 31 3.96 11.14 4.47
N GLU A 32 3.94 9.83 4.65
CA GLU A 32 4.15 8.89 3.55
C GLU A 32 2.89 8.70 2.69
N PHE A 33 1.71 9.01 3.24
CA PHE A 33 0.43 8.71 2.61
C PHE A 33 -0.42 9.93 2.25
N LYS A 34 -1.25 9.73 1.23
CA LYS A 34 -2.46 10.45 0.91
C LYS A 34 -3.60 9.43 0.86
N ALA A 35 -4.02 8.98 2.02
CA ALA A 35 -5.03 7.95 2.16
C ALA A 35 -6.44 8.55 2.25
N LYS A 36 -7.42 7.85 1.65
CA LYS A 36 -8.84 8.14 1.74
C LYS A 36 -9.60 6.91 2.21
N PHE A 37 -10.55 7.12 3.11
CA PHE A 37 -11.45 6.09 3.60
C PHE A 37 -12.87 6.35 3.10
N THR A 38 -13.49 5.32 2.54
CA THR A 38 -14.89 5.33 2.17
C THR A 38 -15.60 4.28 2.99
N ILE A 39 -16.67 4.66 3.71
CA ILE A 39 -17.42 3.76 4.57
C ILE A 39 -18.80 3.51 3.94
N ASN A 40 -19.01 2.27 3.49
CA ASN A 40 -20.30 1.81 3.01
C ASN A 40 -21.01 1.06 4.14
N HIS A 41 -22.04 1.67 4.68
CA HIS A 41 -22.85 1.14 5.79
C HIS A 41 -24.29 0.76 5.38
N SER A 42 -24.54 0.58 4.09
CA SER A 42 -25.90 0.27 3.57
C SER A 42 -26.53 -0.99 4.13
N ALA A 43 -25.72 -1.91 4.68
CA ALA A 43 -26.19 -3.16 5.28
C ALA A 43 -26.57 -3.03 6.77
N VAL A 44 -26.29 -1.89 7.42
CA VAL A 44 -26.55 -1.67 8.85
C VAL A 44 -27.39 -0.41 9.05
N GLN A 45 -28.34 -0.48 9.98
CA GLN A 45 -29.17 0.66 10.38
C GLN A 45 -28.87 0.97 11.83
N ILE A 46 -28.38 2.20 12.09
CA ILE A 46 -28.13 2.71 13.44
C ILE A 46 -28.77 4.09 13.57
N ALA A 47 -29.13 4.44 14.81
CA ALA A 47 -29.82 5.69 15.11
C ALA A 47 -28.92 6.92 14.89
N ASP A 48 -27.63 6.82 15.28
CA ASP A 48 -26.66 7.91 15.11
C ASP A 48 -25.77 7.65 13.89
N GLN A 49 -26.10 8.29 12.77
CA GLN A 49 -25.32 8.21 11.52
C GLN A 49 -23.97 8.96 11.63
N GLY A 50 -23.82 9.89 12.60
CA GLY A 50 -22.60 10.67 12.79
C GLY A 50 -21.38 9.83 13.17
N ILE A 51 -21.60 8.62 13.71
CA ILE A 51 -20.51 7.71 14.05
C ILE A 51 -19.71 7.25 12.83
N PHE A 52 -20.33 7.14 11.65
CA PHE A 52 -19.62 6.75 10.41
C PHE A 52 -18.70 7.87 9.93
N ASP A 53 -19.14 9.12 10.02
CA ASP A 53 -18.32 10.29 9.67
C ASP A 53 -17.16 10.41 10.65
N LYS A 54 -17.41 10.22 11.95
CA LYS A 54 -16.37 10.25 12.96
C LYS A 54 -15.34 9.13 12.78
N LEU A 55 -15.79 7.91 12.50
CA LEU A 55 -14.91 6.78 12.16
C LEU A 55 -14.02 7.14 10.97
N LYS A 56 -14.60 7.62 9.88
CA LYS A 56 -13.86 8.02 8.68
C LYS A 56 -12.80 9.07 9.01
N GLU A 57 -13.17 10.15 9.69
CA GLU A 57 -12.26 11.22 10.09
C GLU A 57 -11.09 10.67 10.93
N THR A 58 -11.39 9.87 11.93
CA THR A 58 -10.39 9.26 12.83
C THR A 58 -9.41 8.37 12.06
N LEU A 59 -9.91 7.55 11.11
CA LEU A 59 -9.06 6.69 10.29
C LEU A 59 -8.15 7.50 9.35
N GLU A 60 -8.70 8.54 8.70
CA GLU A 60 -7.94 9.41 7.80
C GLU A 60 -6.87 10.21 8.57
N GLU A 61 -7.19 10.77 9.71
CA GLU A 61 -6.25 11.49 10.57
C GLU A 61 -5.13 10.59 11.07
N PHE A 62 -5.48 9.44 11.62
CA PHE A 62 -4.50 8.48 12.15
C PHE A 62 -3.54 8.00 11.06
N PHE A 63 -4.06 7.64 9.89
CA PHE A 63 -3.27 7.06 8.81
C PHE A 63 -2.37 8.09 8.12
N ASN A 64 -2.87 9.31 7.88
CA ASN A 64 -2.15 10.34 7.14
C ASN A 64 -1.21 11.19 8.00
N ASN A 65 -1.54 11.39 9.29
CA ASN A 65 -0.77 12.32 10.14
C ASN A 65 0.36 11.62 10.92
N ARG A 66 0.36 10.29 10.92
CA ARG A 66 1.44 9.51 11.55
C ARG A 66 2.64 9.39 10.62
N GLN A 67 3.83 9.54 11.17
CA GLN A 67 5.08 9.15 10.54
C GLN A 67 5.29 7.64 10.75
N TRP A 68 5.26 6.86 9.68
CA TRP A 68 5.39 5.41 9.71
C TRP A 68 6.85 4.94 9.63
N THR A 69 7.70 5.73 8.97
CA THR A 69 9.13 5.45 8.77
C THR A 69 9.96 6.71 8.99
N ASN A 70 11.29 6.56 8.99
CA ASN A 70 12.21 7.69 9.02
C ASN A 70 12.48 8.28 7.62
N LEU A 71 11.80 7.78 6.58
CA LEU A 71 11.93 8.26 5.22
C LEU A 71 11.19 9.60 5.04
N GLN A 72 11.69 10.42 4.12
CA GLN A 72 11.07 11.69 3.77
C GLN A 72 10.45 11.60 2.39
N PHE A 73 9.12 11.70 2.33
CA PHE A 73 8.36 11.75 1.09
C PHE A 73 8.00 13.19 0.76
N LYS A 74 8.27 13.62 -0.46
CA LYS A 74 7.71 14.87 -0.98
C LYS A 74 6.21 14.70 -1.20
N GLU A 75 5.47 15.78 -1.26
CA GLU A 75 4.02 15.72 -1.45
C GLU A 75 3.59 14.92 -2.69
N ASN A 76 4.33 15.03 -3.78
CA ASN A 76 4.10 14.29 -5.02
C ASN A 76 4.63 12.84 -5.02
N GLU A 77 5.37 12.46 -3.98
CA GLU A 77 5.90 11.09 -3.79
C GLU A 77 5.03 10.29 -2.81
N ARG A 78 4.06 10.93 -2.14
CA ARG A 78 3.16 10.25 -1.19
C ARG A 78 2.35 9.17 -1.87
N ILE A 79 2.26 8.02 -1.20
CA ILE A 79 1.50 6.87 -1.66
C ILE A 79 0.01 7.22 -1.59
N THR A 80 -0.69 7.21 -2.72
CA THR A 80 -2.14 7.36 -2.73
C THR A 80 -2.79 6.02 -2.40
N ALA A 81 -3.48 5.95 -1.25
CA ALA A 81 -4.16 4.75 -0.80
C ALA A 81 -5.67 4.99 -0.65
N ASN A 82 -6.48 4.05 -1.11
CA ASN A 82 -7.93 4.08 -0.99
C ASN A 82 -8.39 2.85 -0.19
N PHE A 83 -9.07 3.10 0.91
CA PHE A 83 -9.68 2.08 1.76
C PHE A 83 -11.19 2.14 1.59
N ASN A 84 -11.79 1.09 1.06
CA ASN A 84 -13.25 0.97 0.95
C ASN A 84 -13.73 -0.05 1.98
N LEU A 85 -14.29 0.45 3.07
CA LEU A 85 -14.80 -0.34 4.19
C LEU A 85 -16.29 -0.61 3.98
N LYS A 86 -16.66 -1.87 3.80
CA LYS A 86 -18.05 -2.31 3.76
C LYS A 86 -18.44 -2.87 5.13
N ILE A 87 -19.22 -2.10 5.87
CA ILE A 87 -19.75 -2.53 7.17
C ILE A 87 -20.88 -3.53 6.93
N GLN A 88 -20.68 -4.75 7.43
CA GLN A 88 -21.65 -5.83 7.32
C GLN A 88 -22.49 -6.01 8.59
N LYS A 89 -21.87 -5.74 9.76
CA LYS A 89 -22.48 -5.88 11.08
C LYS A 89 -21.98 -4.78 12.00
N PHE A 90 -22.81 -4.34 12.90
CA PHE A 90 -22.46 -3.45 13.99
C PHE A 90 -23.20 -3.86 15.26
N SER A 91 -22.49 -3.98 16.36
CA SER A 91 -23.04 -4.18 17.70
C SER A 91 -22.82 -2.93 18.53
N GLN A 92 -23.88 -2.21 18.86
CA GLN A 92 -23.83 -1.01 19.68
C GLN A 92 -23.45 -1.33 21.13
N GLU A 93 -23.78 -2.52 21.62
CA GLU A 93 -23.47 -2.95 22.99
C GLU A 93 -21.96 -3.14 23.20
N THR A 94 -21.27 -3.67 22.22
CA THR A 94 -19.83 -3.98 22.28
C THR A 94 -18.98 -3.06 21.45
N ASN A 95 -19.56 -2.10 20.73
CA ASN A 95 -18.90 -1.25 19.73
C ASN A 95 -18.07 -2.05 18.70
N THR A 96 -18.56 -3.25 18.35
CA THR A 96 -17.87 -4.14 17.41
C THR A 96 -18.40 -3.94 15.99
N TRP A 97 -17.50 -3.77 15.05
CA TRP A 97 -17.73 -3.57 13.64
C TRP A 97 -17.27 -4.79 12.85
N GLY A 98 -18.22 -5.50 12.22
CA GLY A 98 -17.92 -6.55 11.26
C GLY A 98 -17.74 -5.94 9.88
N CYS A 99 -16.53 -6.01 9.31
CA CYS A 99 -16.16 -5.25 8.14
C CYS A 99 -15.36 -6.07 7.12
N ILE A 100 -15.63 -5.79 5.84
CA ILE A 100 -14.75 -6.19 4.72
C ILE A 100 -14.08 -4.93 4.20
N ALA A 101 -12.77 -4.97 3.98
CA ALA A 101 -12.02 -3.85 3.44
C ALA A 101 -11.43 -4.18 2.07
N THR A 102 -11.65 -3.31 1.07
CA THR A 102 -10.87 -3.33 -0.17
C THR A 102 -9.84 -2.22 -0.11
N ILE A 103 -8.58 -2.59 -0.22
CA ILE A 103 -7.43 -1.69 -0.11
C ILE A 103 -6.76 -1.59 -1.47
N GLN A 104 -6.62 -0.38 -1.98
CA GLN A 104 -5.91 -0.07 -3.21
C GLN A 104 -4.83 0.97 -2.95
N ALA A 105 -3.63 0.72 -3.48
CA ALA A 105 -2.55 1.70 -3.52
C ALA A 105 -2.09 1.91 -4.96
N ILE A 106 -1.83 3.18 -5.29
CA ILE A 106 -1.37 3.61 -6.62
C ILE A 106 -0.16 4.53 -6.50
N ARG A 107 0.70 4.49 -7.51
CA ARG A 107 1.82 5.41 -7.66
C ARG A 107 1.80 6.09 -9.04
N PRO A 108 2.35 7.30 -9.18
CA PRO A 108 2.58 7.90 -10.49
C PRO A 108 3.68 7.14 -11.25
N VAL A 109 3.53 7.03 -12.57
CA VAL A 109 4.59 6.55 -13.46
C VAL A 109 5.48 7.73 -13.83
N TYR A 110 6.79 7.52 -13.77
CA TYR A 110 7.79 8.57 -14.00
C TYR A 110 7.59 9.28 -15.34
N ASN A 111 7.68 10.61 -15.30
CA ASN A 111 7.55 11.51 -16.46
C ASN A 111 6.27 11.29 -17.31
N SER A 112 5.17 10.92 -16.66
CA SER A 112 3.88 10.60 -17.27
C SER A 112 2.73 11.14 -16.41
N SER A 113 1.56 11.35 -17.01
CA SER A 113 0.31 11.59 -16.28
C SER A 113 -0.39 10.28 -15.84
N TYR A 114 0.16 9.14 -16.21
CA TYR A 114 -0.40 7.84 -15.88
C TYR A 114 -0.07 7.45 -14.44
N THR A 115 -1.05 6.84 -13.77
CA THR A 115 -0.87 6.22 -12.45
C THR A 115 -1.08 4.73 -12.55
N THR A 116 -0.29 3.96 -11.81
CA THR A 116 -0.33 2.51 -11.83
C THR A 116 -0.66 1.95 -10.45
N THR A 117 -1.43 0.87 -10.41
CA THR A 117 -1.76 0.18 -9.16
C THR A 117 -0.57 -0.65 -8.70
N ILE A 118 -0.15 -0.48 -7.43
CA ILE A 118 0.89 -1.28 -6.79
C ILE A 118 0.31 -2.36 -5.86
N TYR A 119 -0.92 -2.16 -5.39
CA TYR A 119 -1.66 -3.12 -4.58
C TYR A 119 -3.17 -2.93 -4.76
N ASN A 120 -3.90 -4.02 -4.89
CA ASN A 120 -5.36 -4.03 -4.78
C ASN A 120 -5.82 -5.41 -4.34
N ASN A 121 -6.34 -5.50 -3.12
CA ASN A 121 -6.85 -6.75 -2.57
C ASN A 121 -7.97 -6.47 -1.56
N THR A 122 -8.77 -7.52 -1.30
CA THR A 122 -9.88 -7.46 -0.34
C THR A 122 -9.52 -8.29 0.89
N ASP A 123 -9.53 -7.64 2.06
CA ASP A 123 -9.44 -8.28 3.37
C ASP A 123 -10.86 -8.59 3.87
N GLN A 124 -11.16 -9.89 4.02
CA GLN A 124 -12.45 -10.39 4.48
C GLN A 124 -12.59 -10.33 6.01
N ASN A 125 -11.50 -10.06 6.73
CA ASN A 125 -11.39 -10.14 8.18
C ASN A 125 -10.96 -8.78 8.76
N PHE A 126 -11.63 -7.69 8.35
CA PHE A 126 -11.33 -6.33 8.80
C PHE A 126 -12.24 -5.92 9.97
N ASP A 127 -12.50 -6.85 10.89
CA ASP A 127 -13.34 -6.60 12.06
C ASP A 127 -12.54 -5.87 13.13
N PHE A 128 -13.19 -4.93 13.85
CA PHE A 128 -12.56 -4.12 14.89
C PHE A 128 -13.59 -3.60 15.91
N GLN A 129 -13.10 -3.03 17.00
CA GLN A 129 -13.88 -2.23 17.94
C GLN A 129 -13.55 -0.76 17.78
N PHE A 130 -14.58 0.08 17.82
CA PHE A 130 -14.44 1.54 17.76
C PHE A 130 -15.68 2.23 18.35
N SER A 131 -15.45 3.22 19.20
CA SER A 131 -16.42 4.15 19.74
C SER A 131 -16.10 5.58 19.28
N GLN A 132 -17.12 6.43 19.15
CA GLN A 132 -16.94 7.82 18.70
C GLN A 132 -16.06 8.68 19.59
N PHE A 133 -15.77 8.24 20.84
CA PHE A 133 -14.92 8.93 21.79
C PHE A 133 -13.51 8.34 21.91
N ASP A 134 -13.22 7.27 21.15
CA ASP A 134 -11.93 6.61 21.21
C ASP A 134 -10.85 7.51 20.62
N GLN A 135 -9.75 7.60 21.33
CA GLN A 135 -8.47 8.10 20.81
C GLN A 135 -7.65 6.87 20.43
N ILE A 136 -7.38 6.71 19.15
CA ILE A 136 -6.59 5.56 18.67
C ILE A 136 -5.11 5.88 18.71
N GLU A 137 -4.37 5.12 19.52
CA GLU A 137 -2.91 5.19 19.62
C GLU A 137 -2.31 3.86 19.15
N PHE A 138 -1.14 3.92 18.57
CA PHE A 138 -0.41 2.73 18.13
C PHE A 138 1.00 2.73 18.70
N ASN A 139 1.33 1.64 19.36
CA ASN A 139 2.67 1.33 19.82
C ASN A 139 3.14 0.04 19.15
N GLU A 140 4.27 0.09 18.43
CA GLU A 140 4.81 -1.06 17.71
C GLU A 140 5.30 -2.18 18.65
N GLU A 141 5.72 -1.83 19.87
CA GLU A 141 6.18 -2.79 20.87
C GLU A 141 5.04 -3.53 21.57
N THR A 142 3.85 -2.93 21.63
CA THR A 142 2.68 -3.48 22.33
C THR A 142 1.45 -3.38 21.45
N ILE A 143 1.09 -4.50 20.81
CA ILE A 143 -0.09 -4.59 19.96
C ILE A 143 -1.27 -5.05 20.80
N ASP A 144 -2.12 -4.12 21.21
CA ASP A 144 -3.27 -4.31 22.08
C ASP A 144 -4.62 -3.90 21.48
N ASN A 145 -4.59 -3.22 20.32
CA ASN A 145 -5.79 -2.73 19.64
C ASN A 145 -5.86 -3.22 18.20
N GLN A 146 -6.96 -3.89 17.85
CA GLN A 146 -7.17 -4.49 16.54
C GLN A 146 -7.22 -3.45 15.41
N LEU A 147 -7.91 -2.32 15.62
CA LEU A 147 -8.05 -1.29 14.59
C LEU A 147 -6.70 -0.67 14.22
N THR A 148 -5.90 -0.32 15.24
CA THR A 148 -4.58 0.26 15.00
C THR A 148 -3.59 -0.76 14.41
N ALA A 149 -3.71 -2.05 14.79
CA ALA A 149 -2.93 -3.13 14.19
C ALA A 149 -3.26 -3.30 12.69
N LEU A 150 -4.54 -3.25 12.31
CA LEU A 150 -4.97 -3.30 10.91
C LEU A 150 -4.41 -2.13 10.09
N LEU A 151 -4.53 -0.91 10.61
CA LEU A 151 -4.02 0.29 9.95
C LEU A 151 -2.50 0.26 9.80
N ALA A 152 -1.78 -0.12 10.85
CA ALA A 152 -0.32 -0.23 10.83
C ALA A 152 0.17 -1.34 9.88
N TYR A 153 -0.51 -2.49 9.84
CA TYR A 153 -0.22 -3.55 8.88
C TYR A 153 -0.26 -3.03 7.45
N TYR A 154 -1.35 -2.35 7.06
CA TYR A 154 -1.48 -1.82 5.71
C TYR A 154 -0.51 -0.66 5.45
N ALA A 155 -0.20 0.17 6.43
CA ALA A 155 0.81 1.20 6.27
C ALA A 155 2.18 0.59 5.95
N TYR A 156 2.65 -0.36 6.74
CA TYR A 156 3.95 -1.02 6.50
C TYR A 156 3.96 -1.83 5.21
N LEU A 157 2.88 -2.59 4.92
CA LEU A 157 2.78 -3.34 3.69
C LEU A 157 2.89 -2.41 2.47
N LEU A 158 2.08 -1.35 2.40
CA LEU A 158 2.03 -0.47 1.23
C LEU A 158 3.32 0.33 1.04
N ILE A 159 3.96 0.79 2.13
CA ILE A 159 5.28 1.45 2.05
C ILE A 159 6.33 0.45 1.53
N GLY A 160 6.36 -0.76 2.09
CA GLY A 160 7.32 -1.78 1.64
C GLY A 160 7.16 -2.13 0.17
N LEU A 161 5.92 -2.25 -0.31
CA LEU A 161 5.63 -2.51 -1.73
C LEU A 161 6.03 -1.34 -2.61
N ASP A 162 5.75 -0.11 -2.20
CA ASP A 162 6.14 1.09 -2.95
C ASP A 162 7.66 1.15 -3.10
N LEU A 163 8.41 0.94 -2.03
CA LEU A 163 9.87 0.91 -2.03
C LEU A 163 10.44 -0.18 -2.95
N ASP A 164 9.83 -1.37 -2.98
CA ASP A 164 10.22 -2.45 -3.89
C ASP A 164 10.03 -2.07 -5.37
N THR A 165 9.13 -1.12 -5.68
CA THR A 165 9.00 -0.63 -7.06
C THR A 165 10.14 0.30 -7.49
N PHE A 166 10.92 0.86 -6.56
CA PHE A 166 12.02 1.81 -6.85
C PHE A 166 13.42 1.18 -6.78
N SER A 167 13.60 0.15 -5.95
CA SER A 167 14.87 -0.57 -5.84
C SER A 167 14.66 -2.05 -5.49
N PRO A 168 15.57 -2.94 -5.93
CA PRO A 168 15.48 -4.35 -5.57
C PRO A 168 15.49 -4.54 -4.05
N ASN A 169 14.46 -5.20 -3.51
CA ASN A 169 14.25 -5.39 -2.08
C ASN A 169 14.26 -4.10 -1.24
N GLY A 170 13.89 -2.96 -1.85
CA GLY A 170 13.90 -1.66 -1.18
C GLY A 170 13.00 -1.59 0.06
N GLY A 171 11.93 -2.38 0.07
CA GLY A 171 10.98 -2.47 1.17
C GLY A 171 11.34 -3.47 2.27
N GLU A 172 12.50 -4.15 2.23
CA GLU A 172 12.84 -5.25 3.14
C GLU A 172 12.63 -4.91 4.63
N GLU A 173 13.19 -3.81 5.08
CA GLU A 173 13.10 -3.39 6.49
C GLU A 173 11.65 -3.15 6.92
N VAL A 174 10.87 -2.47 6.08
CA VAL A 174 9.47 -2.12 6.39
C VAL A 174 8.57 -3.36 6.32
N LEU A 175 8.80 -4.25 5.35
CA LEU A 175 8.07 -5.52 5.27
C LEU A 175 8.39 -6.43 6.47
N GLN A 176 9.64 -6.41 6.97
CA GLN A 176 9.99 -7.15 8.19
C GLN A 176 9.28 -6.57 9.43
N ARG A 177 9.12 -5.23 9.52
CA ARG A 177 8.30 -4.60 10.58
C ARG A 177 6.83 -5.04 10.46
N CYS A 178 6.29 -5.12 9.23
CA CYS A 178 4.96 -5.64 8.96
C CYS A 178 4.79 -7.08 9.45
N MET A 179 5.78 -7.95 9.23
CA MET A 179 5.76 -9.34 9.72
C MET A 179 5.82 -9.39 11.25
N ASN A 180 6.69 -8.59 11.88
CA ASN A 180 6.80 -8.54 13.35
C ASN A 180 5.47 -8.10 13.99
N LEU A 181 4.83 -7.07 13.43
CA LEU A 181 3.49 -6.64 13.84
C LEU A 181 2.48 -7.79 13.67
N THR A 182 2.50 -8.48 12.52
CA THR A 182 1.59 -9.59 12.23
C THR A 182 1.73 -10.72 13.25
N ASN A 183 2.96 -11.04 13.64
CA ASN A 183 3.23 -12.05 14.67
C ASN A 183 2.71 -11.61 16.05
N ASN A 184 2.90 -10.36 16.42
CA ASN A 184 2.43 -9.82 17.71
C ASN A 184 0.90 -9.74 17.75
N ALA A 185 0.25 -9.39 16.62
CA ALA A 185 -1.20 -9.27 16.49
C ALA A 185 -1.95 -10.62 16.60
N GLN A 186 -1.26 -11.77 16.53
CA GLN A 186 -1.88 -13.07 16.75
C GLN A 186 -2.52 -13.22 18.14
N ASN A 187 -2.08 -12.42 19.11
CA ASN A 187 -2.61 -12.40 20.47
C ASN A 187 -3.94 -11.64 20.59
N LEU A 188 -4.36 -10.90 19.57
CA LEU A 188 -5.61 -10.11 19.59
C LEU A 188 -6.88 -10.96 19.43
N ASP A 189 -6.74 -12.26 19.17
CA ASP A 189 -7.84 -13.21 18.94
C ASP A 189 -8.84 -12.80 17.84
N TYR A 190 -8.34 -12.10 16.81
CA TYR A 190 -9.07 -11.80 15.59
C TYR A 190 -8.56 -12.64 14.43
N PRO A 191 -9.43 -13.01 13.46
CA PRO A 191 -9.01 -13.77 12.29
C PRO A 191 -8.09 -12.96 11.37
N GLY A 192 -7.30 -13.69 10.57
CA GLY A 192 -6.44 -13.10 9.54
C GLY A 192 -4.98 -12.86 9.96
N TRP A 193 -4.63 -13.04 11.24
CA TRP A 193 -3.27 -12.90 11.73
C TRP A 193 -2.50 -14.21 11.83
N LYS A 194 -3.19 -15.36 11.82
CA LYS A 194 -2.59 -16.68 12.04
C LYS A 194 -2.31 -17.40 10.73
N ALA A 195 -1.21 -18.15 10.69
CA ALA A 195 -0.94 -19.10 9.61
C ALA A 195 -2.08 -20.14 9.52
N PHE A 196 -2.32 -20.64 8.32
CA PHE A 196 -3.27 -21.73 8.02
C PHE A 196 -4.76 -21.38 8.12
N ASP A 197 -5.14 -20.21 8.59
CA ASP A 197 -6.55 -19.79 8.58
C ASP A 197 -7.08 -19.60 7.14
N ASN A 198 -6.27 -18.97 6.27
CA ASN A 198 -6.61 -18.70 4.88
C ASN A 198 -5.35 -18.32 4.09
N SER A 199 -5.24 -18.76 2.84
CA SER A 199 -4.13 -18.43 1.94
C SER A 199 -4.10 -16.97 1.45
N ARG A 200 -5.15 -16.19 1.70
CA ARG A 200 -5.27 -14.77 1.33
C ARG A 200 -5.34 -13.84 2.55
N ASN A 201 -5.08 -14.34 3.73
CA ASN A 201 -5.09 -13.51 4.93
C ASN A 201 -3.81 -12.65 5.06
N ARG A 202 -3.79 -11.75 6.02
CA ARG A 202 -2.67 -10.84 6.27
C ARG A 202 -1.36 -11.57 6.53
N PHE A 203 -1.41 -12.64 7.33
CA PHE A 203 -0.23 -13.47 7.59
C PHE A 203 0.32 -14.10 6.30
N ALA A 204 -0.52 -14.74 5.49
CA ALA A 204 -0.09 -15.40 4.26
C ALA A 204 0.53 -14.41 3.27
N ILE A 205 -0.06 -13.22 3.12
CA ILE A 205 0.44 -12.18 2.23
C ILE A 205 1.84 -11.72 2.64
N ILE A 206 2.04 -11.31 3.89
CA ILE A 206 3.35 -10.79 4.32
C ILE A 206 4.40 -11.90 4.40
N ASN A 207 4.01 -13.11 4.82
CA ASN A 207 4.89 -14.26 4.84
C ASN A 207 5.41 -14.60 3.45
N ASP A 208 4.54 -14.61 2.43
CA ASP A 208 4.94 -14.89 1.06
C ASP A 208 5.85 -13.78 0.49
N TYR A 209 5.61 -12.49 0.80
CA TYR A 209 6.51 -11.41 0.39
C TYR A 209 7.93 -11.56 0.94
N LEU A 210 8.09 -12.16 2.12
CA LEU A 210 9.39 -12.35 2.78
C LEU A 210 9.97 -13.76 2.58
N ASP A 211 9.26 -14.67 1.94
CA ASP A 211 9.74 -16.01 1.63
C ASP A 211 10.84 -15.95 0.55
N GLY A 212 12.00 -16.57 0.79
CA GLY A 212 13.10 -16.60 -0.15
C GLY A 212 12.74 -17.20 -1.53
N ALA A 213 11.79 -18.16 -1.59
CA ALA A 213 11.28 -18.69 -2.84
C ALA A 213 10.45 -17.66 -3.64
N MET A 214 9.96 -16.62 -2.99
CA MET A 214 9.24 -15.50 -3.61
C MET A 214 10.13 -14.29 -3.92
N ALA A 215 11.46 -14.39 -3.75
CA ALA A 215 12.39 -13.34 -4.18
C ALA A 215 12.21 -12.92 -5.65
N PRO A 216 11.91 -13.81 -6.61
CA PRO A 216 11.58 -13.41 -7.97
C PRO A 216 10.34 -12.51 -8.05
N PHE A 217 9.35 -12.69 -7.19
CA PHE A 217 8.16 -11.83 -7.16
C PHE A 217 8.48 -10.40 -6.71
N ARG A 218 9.38 -10.22 -5.75
CA ARG A 218 9.87 -8.89 -5.35
C ARG A 218 10.73 -8.25 -6.45
N GLN A 219 11.54 -9.05 -7.14
CA GLN A 219 12.30 -8.59 -8.30
C GLN A 219 11.36 -8.16 -9.46
N LEU A 220 10.20 -8.85 -9.64
CA LEU A 220 9.15 -8.44 -10.56
C LEU A 220 8.71 -7.00 -10.28
N GLN A 221 8.48 -6.62 -9.01
CA GLN A 221 8.03 -5.27 -8.66
C GLN A 221 8.99 -4.22 -9.22
N TYR A 222 10.29 -4.36 -8.95
CA TYR A 222 11.30 -3.44 -9.45
C TYR A 222 11.38 -3.42 -10.99
N ASN A 223 11.47 -4.59 -11.61
CA ASN A 223 11.66 -4.69 -13.07
C ASN A 223 10.42 -4.19 -13.83
N TYR A 224 9.22 -4.55 -13.40
CA TYR A 224 7.97 -4.13 -14.03
C TYR A 224 7.74 -2.62 -13.93
N TYR A 225 7.89 -2.06 -12.72
CA TYR A 225 7.57 -0.65 -12.50
C TYR A 225 8.74 0.25 -12.92
N ARG A 226 9.94 0.03 -12.37
CA ARG A 226 11.06 0.95 -12.57
C ARG A 226 11.71 0.83 -13.93
N LYS A 227 12.02 -0.41 -14.35
CA LYS A 227 12.66 -0.65 -15.65
C LYS A 227 11.65 -0.70 -16.80
N GLY A 228 10.41 -1.13 -16.52
CA GLY A 228 9.33 -1.22 -17.50
C GLY A 228 8.54 0.06 -17.64
N LEU A 229 7.53 0.27 -16.77
CA LEU A 229 6.58 1.38 -16.90
C LEU A 229 7.25 2.76 -16.88
N ASP A 230 8.18 3.00 -15.95
CA ASP A 230 8.87 4.29 -15.84
C ASP A 230 9.75 4.60 -17.06
N GLU A 231 10.25 3.57 -17.77
CA GLU A 231 11.02 3.74 -19.00
C GLU A 231 10.14 4.01 -20.23
N MET A 232 8.85 3.62 -20.21
CA MET A 232 7.95 3.81 -21.34
C MET A 232 7.79 5.28 -21.74
N ALA A 233 7.95 6.23 -20.80
CA ALA A 233 7.93 7.66 -21.13
C ALA A 233 9.09 8.08 -22.03
N ASN A 234 10.23 7.40 -21.94
CA ASN A 234 11.41 7.65 -22.77
C ASN A 234 11.41 6.80 -24.03
N ASN A 235 11.09 5.52 -23.89
CA ASN A 235 11.09 4.55 -24.99
C ASN A 235 10.08 3.42 -24.72
N VAL A 236 8.94 3.48 -25.43
CA VAL A 236 7.83 2.53 -25.25
C VAL A 236 8.24 1.09 -25.57
N GLU A 237 9.03 0.88 -26.62
CA GLU A 237 9.46 -0.47 -27.02
C GLU A 237 10.39 -1.08 -25.98
N ARG A 238 11.36 -0.31 -25.50
CA ARG A 238 12.28 -0.75 -24.45
C ARG A 238 11.52 -1.07 -23.17
N GLY A 239 10.62 -0.16 -22.74
CA GLY A 239 9.79 -0.40 -21.54
C GLY A 239 8.94 -1.67 -21.67
N ARG A 240 8.34 -1.93 -22.85
CA ARG A 240 7.59 -3.18 -23.11
C ARG A 240 8.48 -4.41 -23.04
N THR A 241 9.67 -4.38 -23.63
CA THR A 241 10.63 -5.49 -23.56
C THR A 241 11.03 -5.80 -22.12
N GLU A 242 11.30 -4.78 -21.31
CA GLU A 242 11.61 -4.97 -19.87
C GLU A 242 10.40 -5.59 -19.12
N ILE A 243 9.17 -5.17 -19.44
CA ILE A 243 7.95 -5.76 -18.87
C ILE A 243 7.81 -7.23 -19.30
N THR A 244 8.05 -7.54 -20.58
CA THR A 244 8.04 -8.93 -21.07
C THR A 244 9.03 -9.78 -20.30
N THR A 245 10.28 -9.33 -20.18
CA THR A 245 11.32 -10.01 -19.40
C THR A 245 10.93 -10.18 -17.94
N ALA A 246 10.35 -9.16 -17.32
CA ALA A 246 9.88 -9.25 -15.93
C ALA A 246 8.78 -10.31 -15.74
N ILE A 247 7.88 -10.46 -16.70
CA ILE A 247 6.84 -11.51 -16.68
C ILE A 247 7.45 -12.89 -16.93
N GLU A 248 8.32 -13.03 -17.93
CA GLU A 248 8.94 -14.31 -18.31
C GLU A 248 9.91 -14.86 -17.26
N GLU A 249 10.75 -14.00 -16.68
CA GLU A 249 11.81 -14.42 -15.76
C GLU A 249 11.40 -14.34 -14.29
N ASN A 250 10.58 -13.35 -13.91
CA ASN A 250 10.29 -13.12 -12.50
C ASN A 250 8.89 -13.63 -12.11
N LEU A 251 7.82 -13.22 -12.80
CA LEU A 251 6.46 -13.65 -12.45
C LEU A 251 6.28 -15.16 -12.62
N LYS A 252 6.71 -15.68 -13.77
CA LYS A 252 6.66 -17.12 -14.06
C LYS A 252 7.42 -17.92 -13.02
N LYS A 253 8.68 -17.51 -12.72
CA LYS A 253 9.51 -18.20 -11.74
C LYS A 253 8.91 -18.16 -10.34
N ALA A 254 8.38 -17.04 -9.89
CA ALA A 254 7.72 -16.95 -8.61
C ALA A 254 6.52 -17.90 -8.48
N HIS A 255 5.74 -18.03 -9.55
CA HIS A 255 4.62 -18.99 -9.60
C HIS A 255 5.08 -20.44 -9.61
N GLU A 256 6.17 -20.76 -10.33
CA GLU A 256 6.74 -22.12 -10.38
C GLU A 256 7.39 -22.52 -9.05
N ASP A 257 8.14 -21.60 -8.42
CA ASP A 257 8.83 -21.85 -7.14
C ASP A 257 7.84 -21.95 -5.97
N ARG A 258 6.69 -21.25 -6.04
CA ARG A 258 5.68 -21.21 -4.99
C ARG A 258 4.24 -21.28 -5.56
N PRO A 259 3.82 -22.44 -6.10
CA PRO A 259 2.53 -22.55 -6.79
C PRO A 259 1.29 -22.27 -5.94
N LEU A 260 1.41 -22.42 -4.61
CA LEU A 260 0.32 -22.18 -3.67
C LEU A 260 0.24 -20.74 -3.17
N SER A 261 1.24 -19.90 -3.48
CA SER A 261 1.19 -18.47 -3.16
C SER A 261 0.10 -17.78 -3.96
N MET A 262 -0.68 -16.96 -3.28
CA MET A 262 -1.73 -16.16 -3.92
C MET A 262 -1.19 -14.85 -4.51
N LEU A 263 0.06 -14.46 -4.24
CA LEU A 263 0.62 -13.19 -4.70
C LEU A 263 0.63 -13.03 -6.23
N PRO A 264 1.07 -14.03 -7.03
CA PRO A 264 1.01 -13.93 -8.49
C PRO A 264 -0.42 -13.76 -9.02
N GLN A 265 -1.40 -14.47 -8.43
CA GLN A 265 -2.80 -14.33 -8.83
C GLN A 265 -3.37 -12.96 -8.45
N ILE A 266 -3.14 -12.49 -7.22
CA ILE A 266 -3.58 -11.16 -6.76
C ILE A 266 -2.97 -10.06 -7.66
N TRP A 267 -1.68 -10.18 -7.98
CA TRP A 267 -0.98 -9.23 -8.84
C TRP A 267 -1.60 -9.20 -10.24
N THR A 268 -1.82 -10.36 -10.86
CA THR A 268 -2.43 -10.45 -12.18
C THR A 268 -3.87 -9.95 -12.20
N ASP A 269 -4.63 -10.10 -11.12
CA ASP A 269 -6.00 -9.58 -11.00
C ASP A 269 -6.04 -8.06 -11.13
N TYR A 270 -5.15 -7.32 -10.47
CA TYR A 270 -5.16 -5.86 -10.55
C TYR A 270 -4.34 -5.29 -11.71
N LYS A 271 -3.46 -6.08 -12.35
CA LYS A 271 -2.66 -5.69 -13.51
C LYS A 271 -3.27 -6.03 -14.86
N LYS A 272 -4.31 -6.82 -14.91
CA LYS A 272 -4.85 -7.40 -16.14
C LYS A 272 -5.12 -6.39 -17.26
N GLU A 273 -5.82 -5.29 -16.98
CA GLU A 273 -6.15 -4.29 -18.00
C GLU A 273 -4.91 -3.49 -18.41
N GLU A 274 -4.00 -3.18 -17.48
CA GLU A 274 -2.74 -2.49 -17.77
C GLU A 274 -1.88 -3.35 -18.72
N ILE A 275 -1.69 -4.63 -18.40
CA ILE A 275 -0.91 -5.54 -19.23
C ILE A 275 -1.58 -5.72 -20.60
N ALA A 276 -2.88 -5.95 -20.67
CA ALA A 276 -3.60 -6.08 -21.93
C ALA A 276 -3.40 -4.84 -22.82
N ASN A 277 -3.43 -3.63 -22.25
CA ASN A 277 -3.22 -2.38 -22.99
C ASN A 277 -1.78 -2.18 -23.46
N ILE A 278 -0.79 -2.71 -22.75
CA ILE A 278 0.64 -2.65 -23.15
C ILE A 278 0.89 -3.44 -24.44
N TYR A 279 0.18 -4.58 -24.64
CA TYR A 279 0.43 -5.47 -25.77
C TYR A 279 -0.61 -5.38 -26.90
N LYS A 280 -1.82 -4.91 -26.62
CA LYS A 280 -2.88 -4.80 -27.64
C LYS A 280 -2.43 -3.96 -28.85
N GLY A 281 -2.37 -4.60 -30.03
CA GLY A 281 -1.90 -3.97 -31.27
C GLY A 281 -0.42 -3.62 -31.30
N LYS A 282 0.39 -4.13 -30.33
CA LYS A 282 1.81 -3.78 -30.18
C LYS A 282 2.63 -4.98 -29.74
N GLY A 283 3.96 -4.87 -29.89
CA GLY A 283 4.88 -5.97 -29.62
C GLY A 283 4.92 -7.03 -30.71
N THR A 284 5.83 -7.98 -30.58
CA THR A 284 5.97 -9.10 -31.51
C THR A 284 4.96 -10.20 -31.15
N GLN A 285 4.61 -11.03 -32.13
CA GLN A 285 3.74 -12.19 -31.94
C GLN A 285 4.29 -13.12 -30.84
N LYS A 286 5.61 -13.34 -30.84
CA LYS A 286 6.30 -14.19 -29.85
C LYS A 286 6.14 -13.65 -28.42
N GLU A 287 6.33 -12.34 -28.22
CA GLU A 287 6.12 -11.70 -26.91
C GLU A 287 4.68 -11.88 -26.44
N LYS A 288 3.69 -11.62 -27.31
CA LYS A 288 2.27 -11.75 -27.00
C LYS A 288 1.89 -13.17 -26.58
N GLU A 289 2.35 -14.17 -27.33
CA GLU A 289 2.10 -15.60 -27.03
C GLU A 289 2.73 -15.99 -25.70
N SER A 290 4.00 -15.65 -25.47
CA SER A 290 4.71 -15.95 -24.23
C SER A 290 4.03 -15.34 -23.00
N VAL A 291 3.71 -14.05 -23.08
CA VAL A 291 3.03 -13.32 -21.99
C VAL A 291 1.64 -13.90 -21.74
N TYR A 292 0.86 -14.17 -22.79
CA TYR A 292 -0.46 -14.78 -22.67
C TYR A 292 -0.38 -16.13 -21.95
N ASP A 293 0.50 -17.03 -22.38
CA ASP A 293 0.62 -18.38 -21.82
C ASP A 293 0.95 -18.35 -20.32
N ILE A 294 1.87 -17.45 -19.92
CA ILE A 294 2.25 -17.28 -18.52
C ILE A 294 1.07 -16.75 -17.71
N LEU A 295 0.42 -15.70 -18.17
CA LEU A 295 -0.71 -15.07 -17.46
C LEU A 295 -1.91 -16.02 -17.37
N PHE A 296 -2.17 -16.79 -18.41
CA PHE A 296 -3.21 -17.80 -18.41
C PHE A 296 -2.91 -18.94 -17.42
N SER A 297 -1.65 -19.38 -17.33
CA SER A 297 -1.26 -20.43 -16.38
C SER A 297 -1.46 -20.00 -14.92
N ILE A 298 -1.23 -18.71 -14.61
CA ILE A 298 -1.37 -18.15 -13.27
C ILE A 298 -2.83 -17.84 -12.93
N ASN A 299 -3.57 -17.27 -13.89
CA ASN A 299 -4.92 -16.75 -13.65
C ASN A 299 -5.83 -16.96 -14.87
N ALA A 300 -6.19 -18.20 -15.13
CA ALA A 300 -7.08 -18.58 -16.23
C ALA A 300 -8.49 -17.93 -16.14
N SER A 301 -8.91 -17.51 -14.92
CA SER A 301 -10.20 -16.85 -14.74
C SER A 301 -10.32 -15.51 -15.48
N GLN A 302 -9.20 -14.89 -15.82
CA GLN A 302 -9.12 -13.62 -16.54
C GLN A 302 -8.89 -13.80 -18.06
N ASN A 303 -9.12 -15.00 -18.61
CA ASN A 303 -8.85 -15.33 -20.01
C ASN A 303 -9.43 -14.30 -21.01
N ASN A 304 -10.65 -13.81 -20.78
CA ASN A 304 -11.27 -12.82 -21.67
C ASN A 304 -10.44 -11.51 -21.77
N THR A 305 -9.67 -11.18 -20.75
CA THR A 305 -8.74 -10.04 -20.78
C THR A 305 -7.42 -10.44 -21.44
N TRP A 306 -6.91 -11.64 -21.15
CA TRP A 306 -5.67 -12.13 -21.75
C TRP A 306 -5.76 -12.27 -23.28
N GLU A 307 -6.91 -12.67 -23.83
CA GLU A 307 -7.12 -12.73 -25.28
C GLU A 307 -6.93 -11.37 -25.99
N LYS A 308 -7.10 -10.24 -25.28
CA LYS A 308 -6.82 -8.91 -25.85
C LYS A 308 -5.32 -8.69 -26.15
N ILE A 309 -4.42 -9.43 -25.48
CA ILE A 309 -2.96 -9.38 -25.72
C ILE A 309 -2.63 -9.86 -27.12
N LYS A 310 -3.33 -10.87 -27.61
CA LYS A 310 -3.11 -11.47 -28.93
C LYS A 310 -3.58 -10.57 -30.09
N GLN A 311 -4.48 -9.63 -29.80
CA GLN A 311 -4.96 -8.65 -30.79
C GLN A 311 -3.87 -7.61 -31.07
#